data_ccac03d44b7e81b57bc4e0b02a134225
#
_entry.id   ccac03d44b7e81b57bc4e0b02a134225
#
_cell.length_a   1.000
_cell.length_b   1.000
_cell.length_c   1.000
_cell.angle_alpha   90.00
_cell.angle_beta   90.00
_cell.angle_gamma   90.00
#
_symmetry.space_group_name_H-M   'P 1'
#
loop_
_entity.id
_entity.type
_entity.pdbx_description
1 polymer ?
#
loop_
_entity_poly.entity_id
_entity_poly.type
_entity_poly.pdbx_seq_one_letter_code
_entity_poly.pdbx_strand_id
1 'polypeptide(L)'
;TSTNHTFKNVNMTLLNSTLNYGEVKSEKETRKITNSNYHIIMESTDRNIRRDAYEKLTSKIAEFKNIFAENLVSNMKNTSSMAEIRKFPSTLDSLLFSSNIPNSVVDSLYKVINKNLNVYQKYLKLIKNSLGLKELAYYDLNAQILTDEMSFSIEDAQYLIGEATKIYGEEYHDIIEKAFNEKWVDYCSYKGKASGAYCTSCYGAHPVVLTNFFGKFGDVSAVAHELGHAVNFYLSQQANNKHDYNNDIFVAEVASLTNEIILSNYVIEHSRNKNLKLIALYNLINLIQNNLFDACLEGELENKAYTLIDNGETIDAEYLSSTIYDLSLIHI
;
A
#
# COMPACT_ATOMS: atom_id res chain seq x y z
N THR A 1 6.68 6.75 22.21
CA THR A 1 5.47 6.01 21.78
C THR A 1 4.21 6.88 21.77
N SER A 2 3.84 7.62 22.85
CA SER A 2 2.66 8.49 22.85
C SER A 2 2.77 9.67 21.88
N THR A 3 3.95 10.25 21.70
CA THR A 3 4.19 11.41 20.83
C THR A 3 3.94 11.07 19.35
N ASN A 4 4.42 9.94 18.86
CA ASN A 4 4.18 9.51 17.47
C ASN A 4 2.70 9.31 17.16
N HIS A 5 1.92 8.79 18.12
CA HIS A 5 0.47 8.70 17.98
C HIS A 5 -0.20 10.07 17.87
N THR A 6 0.32 11.09 18.58
CA THR A 6 -0.23 12.45 18.50
C THR A 6 -0.06 13.02 17.09
N PHE A 7 1.12 12.91 16.49
CA PHE A 7 1.36 13.40 15.12
C PHE A 7 0.43 12.72 14.10
N LYS A 8 0.30 11.39 14.19
CA LYS A 8 -0.63 10.65 13.34
C LYS A 8 -2.07 11.10 13.52
N ASN A 9 -2.53 11.26 14.76
CA ASN A 9 -3.90 11.66 15.07
C ASN A 9 -4.23 13.07 14.58
N VAL A 10 -3.28 14.03 14.64
CA VAL A 10 -3.48 15.37 14.08
C VAL A 10 -3.74 15.29 12.57
N ASN A 11 -2.90 14.58 11.82
CA ASN A 11 -3.10 14.41 10.38
C ASN A 11 -4.43 13.71 10.05
N MET A 12 -4.75 12.63 10.75
CA MET A 12 -6.02 11.91 10.55
C MET A 12 -7.25 12.77 10.86
N THR A 13 -7.19 13.59 11.90
CA THR A 13 -8.27 14.51 12.26
C THR A 13 -8.44 15.58 11.19
N LEU A 14 -7.36 16.19 10.69
CA LEU A 14 -7.42 17.15 9.61
C LEU A 14 -8.03 16.52 8.35
N LEU A 15 -7.47 15.41 7.86
CA LEU A 15 -7.87 14.79 6.60
C LEU A 15 -9.30 14.23 6.62
N ASN A 16 -9.72 13.61 7.73
CA ASN A 16 -10.98 12.86 7.76
C ASN A 16 -12.15 13.65 8.38
N SER A 17 -11.87 14.61 9.26
CA SER A 17 -12.92 15.25 10.06
C SER A 17 -13.01 16.76 9.87
N THR A 18 -11.91 17.42 9.53
CA THR A 18 -11.85 18.89 9.50
C THR A 18 -11.96 19.44 8.08
N LEU A 19 -11.25 18.82 7.11
CA LEU A 19 -11.23 19.33 5.75
C LEU A 19 -12.49 18.95 4.99
N ASN A 20 -13.07 19.94 4.33
CA ASN A 20 -14.20 19.75 3.42
C ASN A 20 -13.70 19.91 1.98
N TYR A 21 -13.64 18.81 1.25
CA TYR A 21 -13.13 18.76 -0.12
C TYR A 21 -14.18 19.10 -1.19
N GLY A 22 -15.43 19.38 -0.78
CA GLY A 22 -16.51 19.67 -1.72
C GLY A 22 -17.11 18.40 -2.35
N GLU A 23 -17.66 18.55 -3.55
CA GLU A 23 -18.42 17.52 -4.25
C GLU A 23 -18.01 17.46 -5.72
N VAL A 24 -18.07 16.27 -6.32
CA VAL A 24 -18.02 16.06 -7.76
C VAL A 24 -19.38 15.73 -8.30
N LYS A 25 -19.68 16.20 -9.51
CA LYS A 25 -20.93 15.96 -10.20
C LYS A 25 -20.70 15.07 -11.42
N SER A 26 -21.45 13.98 -11.52
CA SER A 26 -21.60 13.18 -12.72
C SER A 26 -22.98 13.42 -13.33
N GLU A 27 -23.24 12.89 -14.52
CA GLU A 27 -24.58 12.92 -15.13
C GLU A 27 -25.64 12.21 -14.27
N LYS A 28 -25.24 11.26 -13.43
CA LYS A 28 -26.13 10.40 -12.64
C LYS A 28 -26.30 10.86 -11.20
N GLU A 29 -25.27 11.45 -10.61
CA GLU A 29 -25.25 11.78 -9.18
C GLU A 29 -24.27 12.91 -8.83
N THR A 30 -24.51 13.53 -7.67
CA THR A 30 -23.53 14.38 -6.99
C THR A 30 -22.96 13.59 -5.81
N ARG A 31 -21.62 13.48 -5.75
CA ARG A 31 -20.92 12.72 -4.71
C ARG A 31 -19.99 13.63 -3.92
N LYS A 32 -20.13 13.64 -2.60
CA LYS A 32 -19.22 14.34 -1.70
C LYS A 32 -17.84 13.67 -1.74
N ILE A 33 -16.77 14.47 -1.82
CA ILE A 33 -15.40 13.97 -1.74
C ILE A 33 -15.02 13.81 -0.28
N THR A 34 -14.52 12.64 0.07
CA THR A 34 -13.94 12.32 1.39
C THR A 34 -12.62 11.60 1.19
N ASN A 35 -11.74 11.64 2.19
CA ASN A 35 -10.49 10.90 2.12
C ASN A 35 -10.71 9.39 1.89
N SER A 36 -11.78 8.84 2.45
CA SER A 36 -12.11 7.42 2.33
C SER A 36 -12.68 6.98 0.98
N ASN A 37 -13.35 7.88 0.24
CA ASN A 37 -13.94 7.51 -1.06
C ASN A 37 -13.18 8.09 -2.27
N TYR A 38 -12.14 8.87 -2.04
CA TYR A 38 -11.36 9.51 -3.10
C TYR A 38 -10.81 8.50 -4.10
N HIS A 39 -10.26 7.37 -3.62
CA HIS A 39 -9.72 6.33 -4.49
C HIS A 39 -10.79 5.77 -5.44
N ILE A 40 -12.04 5.59 -4.99
CA ILE A 40 -13.15 5.12 -5.83
C ILE A 40 -13.49 6.16 -6.91
N ILE A 41 -13.44 7.46 -6.55
CA ILE A 41 -13.70 8.54 -7.52
C ILE A 41 -12.60 8.56 -8.58
N MET A 42 -11.35 8.29 -8.20
CA MET A 42 -10.21 8.26 -9.11
C MET A 42 -10.22 7.07 -10.10
N GLU A 43 -11.00 6.02 -9.83
CA GLU A 43 -11.26 4.92 -10.77
C GLU A 43 -12.28 5.30 -11.87
N SER A 44 -12.96 6.44 -11.77
CA SER A 44 -13.96 6.87 -12.77
C SER A 44 -13.40 6.82 -14.19
N THR A 45 -14.20 6.34 -15.14
CA THR A 45 -13.88 6.40 -16.57
C THR A 45 -13.93 7.83 -17.11
N ASP A 46 -14.69 8.74 -16.47
CA ASP A 46 -14.75 10.15 -16.83
C ASP A 46 -13.54 10.91 -16.27
N ARG A 47 -12.67 11.34 -17.17
CA ARG A 47 -11.48 12.12 -16.83
C ARG A 47 -11.77 13.44 -16.14
N ASN A 48 -12.90 14.09 -16.45
CA ASN A 48 -13.26 15.37 -15.85
C ASN A 48 -13.63 15.19 -14.38
N ILE A 49 -14.30 14.10 -14.03
CA ILE A 49 -14.61 13.74 -12.63
C ILE A 49 -13.32 13.52 -11.85
N ARG A 50 -12.38 12.74 -12.40
CA ARG A 50 -11.07 12.50 -11.76
C ARG A 50 -10.31 13.80 -11.55
N ARG A 51 -10.20 14.64 -12.59
CA ARG A 51 -9.54 15.95 -12.51
C ARG A 51 -10.18 16.87 -11.48
N ASP A 52 -11.50 17.02 -11.50
CA ASP A 52 -12.23 17.89 -10.58
C ASP A 52 -12.06 17.43 -9.12
N ALA A 53 -12.12 16.11 -8.87
CA ALA A 53 -11.86 15.54 -7.55
C ALA A 53 -10.43 15.78 -7.07
N TYR A 54 -9.45 15.55 -7.96
CA TYR A 54 -8.03 15.78 -7.67
C TYR A 54 -7.75 17.24 -7.34
N GLU A 55 -8.19 18.17 -8.18
CA GLU A 55 -7.97 19.60 -7.99
C GLU A 55 -8.59 20.09 -6.69
N LYS A 56 -9.82 19.67 -6.37
CA LYS A 56 -10.50 20.04 -5.13
C LYS A 56 -9.81 19.50 -3.88
N LEU A 57 -9.44 18.23 -3.90
CA LEU A 57 -8.77 17.60 -2.77
C LEU A 57 -7.39 18.20 -2.54
N THR A 58 -6.56 18.28 -3.60
CA THR A 58 -5.18 18.77 -3.50
C THR A 58 -5.12 20.25 -3.16
N SER A 59 -5.99 21.09 -3.76
CA SER A 59 -6.10 22.51 -3.41
C SER A 59 -6.46 22.70 -1.93
N LYS A 60 -7.39 21.87 -1.43
CA LYS A 60 -7.80 21.96 -0.03
C LYS A 60 -6.71 21.52 0.94
N ILE A 61 -5.96 20.48 0.61
CA ILE A 61 -4.80 20.04 1.39
C ILE A 61 -3.69 21.10 1.35
N ALA A 62 -3.47 21.73 0.18
CA ALA A 62 -2.46 22.76 -0.01
C ALA A 62 -2.66 24.00 0.89
N GLU A 63 -3.90 24.35 1.23
CA GLU A 63 -4.19 25.42 2.21
C GLU A 63 -3.54 25.14 3.59
N PHE A 64 -3.32 23.87 3.91
CA PHE A 64 -2.78 23.42 5.19
C PHE A 64 -1.37 22.80 5.06
N LYS A 65 -0.70 22.96 3.90
CA LYS A 65 0.60 22.32 3.62
C LYS A 65 1.64 22.55 4.72
N ASN A 66 1.69 23.77 5.27
CA ASN A 66 2.66 24.11 6.32
C ASN A 66 2.35 23.36 7.63
N ILE A 67 1.08 23.13 7.96
CA ILE A 67 0.69 22.38 9.15
C ILE A 67 1.05 20.90 8.98
N PHE A 68 0.78 20.32 7.80
CA PHE A 68 1.16 18.95 7.50
C PHE A 68 2.70 18.77 7.53
N ALA A 69 3.43 19.70 6.91
CA ALA A 69 4.88 19.67 6.90
C ALA A 69 5.47 19.81 8.32
N GLU A 70 5.02 20.80 9.11
CA GLU A 70 5.47 20.97 10.49
C GLU A 70 5.20 19.74 11.34
N ASN A 71 4.02 19.14 11.19
CA ASN A 71 3.67 17.94 11.93
C ASN A 71 4.55 16.73 11.53
N LEU A 72 4.82 16.55 10.24
CA LEU A 72 5.72 15.50 9.73
C LEU A 72 7.15 15.74 10.24
N VAL A 73 7.68 16.94 10.06
CA VAL A 73 9.05 17.31 10.48
C VAL A 73 9.23 17.18 11.99
N SER A 74 8.22 17.57 12.79
CA SER A 74 8.26 17.40 14.24
C SER A 74 8.30 15.92 14.63
N ASN A 75 7.56 15.04 13.93
CA ASN A 75 7.63 13.61 14.13
C ASN A 75 9.01 13.06 13.77
N MET A 76 9.58 13.49 12.65
CA MET A 76 10.92 13.08 12.21
C MET A 76 12.00 13.54 13.19
N LYS A 77 11.95 14.78 13.66
CA LYS A 77 12.86 15.30 14.70
C LYS A 77 12.77 14.51 16.00
N ASN A 78 11.55 14.12 16.41
CA ASN A 78 11.37 13.26 17.59
C ASN A 78 12.03 11.88 17.38
N THR A 79 11.91 11.29 16.20
CA THR A 79 12.55 10.00 15.85
C THR A 79 14.06 10.14 15.85
N SER A 80 14.61 11.22 15.25
CA SER A 80 16.04 11.51 15.22
C SER A 80 16.61 11.73 16.63
N SER A 81 15.92 12.51 17.46
CA SER A 81 16.33 12.71 18.86
C SER A 81 16.36 11.41 19.65
N MET A 82 15.41 10.50 19.40
CA MET A 82 15.42 9.18 20.03
C MET A 82 16.58 8.30 19.54
N ALA A 83 16.95 8.39 18.27
CA ALA A 83 18.13 7.71 17.74
C ALA A 83 19.41 8.24 18.39
N GLU A 84 19.55 9.55 18.54
CA GLU A 84 20.69 10.20 19.22
C GLU A 84 20.80 9.79 20.70
N ILE A 85 19.69 9.85 21.46
CA ILE A 85 19.64 9.43 22.87
C ILE A 85 20.07 7.95 23.01
N ARG A 86 19.69 7.11 22.06
CA ARG A 86 20.05 5.68 22.02
C ARG A 86 21.46 5.45 21.44
N LYS A 87 22.17 6.51 21.06
CA LYS A 87 23.52 6.50 20.52
C LYS A 87 23.69 5.76 19.20
N PHE A 88 22.69 5.81 18.33
CA PHE A 88 22.84 5.35 16.96
C PHE A 88 23.64 6.35 16.13
N PRO A 89 24.43 5.88 15.13
CA PRO A 89 25.19 6.77 14.24
C PRO A 89 24.29 7.71 13.41
N SER A 90 23.10 7.25 13.03
CA SER A 90 22.08 8.00 12.29
C SER A 90 20.67 7.54 12.65
N THR A 91 19.68 8.33 12.24
CA THR A 91 18.27 7.93 12.37
C THR A 91 17.99 6.66 11.55
N LEU A 92 18.55 6.54 10.34
CA LEU A 92 18.40 5.33 9.51
C LEU A 92 18.93 4.07 10.22
N ASP A 93 20.13 4.14 10.85
CA ASP A 93 20.66 3.01 11.63
C ASP A 93 19.70 2.59 12.75
N SER A 94 19.06 3.56 13.42
CA SER A 94 18.08 3.28 14.47
C SER A 94 16.81 2.60 13.95
N LEU A 95 16.32 3.03 12.78
CA LEU A 95 15.12 2.47 12.15
C LEU A 95 15.34 1.04 11.66
N LEU A 96 16.51 0.75 11.09
CA LEU A 96 16.86 -0.56 10.54
C LEU A 96 17.34 -1.57 11.60
N PHE A 97 17.67 -1.08 12.80
CA PHE A 97 18.28 -1.90 13.86
C PHE A 97 17.44 -3.10 14.28
N SER A 98 16.12 -2.90 14.45
CA SER A 98 15.21 -3.97 14.89
C SER A 98 15.10 -5.10 13.86
N SER A 99 15.17 -4.75 12.58
CA SER A 99 15.13 -5.70 11.45
C SER A 99 16.49 -6.28 11.08
N ASN A 100 17.55 -5.81 11.76
CA ASN A 100 18.94 -6.20 11.48
C ASN A 100 19.33 -6.01 9.99
N ILE A 101 18.83 -4.93 9.37
CA ILE A 101 19.10 -4.60 7.97
C ILE A 101 20.26 -3.63 7.89
N PRO A 102 21.35 -3.96 7.19
CA PRO A 102 22.44 -3.01 6.95
C PRO A 102 22.00 -1.85 6.02
N ASN A 103 22.49 -0.63 6.25
CA ASN A 103 22.23 0.53 5.39
C ASN A 103 22.57 0.25 3.91
N SER A 104 23.60 -0.55 3.64
CA SER A 104 23.98 -0.94 2.28
C SER A 104 22.90 -1.69 1.50
N VAL A 105 21.94 -2.30 2.18
CA VAL A 105 20.77 -2.93 1.54
C VAL A 105 19.84 -1.86 1.00
N VAL A 106 19.56 -0.81 1.80
CA VAL A 106 18.73 0.34 1.39
C VAL A 106 19.39 1.10 0.25
N ASP A 107 20.68 1.40 0.35
CA ASP A 107 21.45 2.07 -0.70
C ASP A 107 21.43 1.27 -2.01
N SER A 108 21.59 -0.05 -1.92
CA SER A 108 21.55 -0.94 -3.08
C SER A 108 20.16 -0.97 -3.72
N LEU A 109 19.10 -0.98 -2.90
CA LEU A 109 17.72 -0.93 -3.37
C LEU A 109 17.46 0.36 -4.16
N TYR A 110 17.75 1.52 -3.58
CA TYR A 110 17.55 2.81 -4.27
C TYR A 110 18.36 2.89 -5.56
N LYS A 111 19.63 2.43 -5.54
CA LYS A 111 20.47 2.38 -6.74
C LYS A 111 19.89 1.51 -7.84
N VAL A 112 19.34 0.35 -7.50
CA VAL A 112 18.73 -0.58 -8.48
C VAL A 112 17.43 0.02 -9.01
N ILE A 113 16.57 0.55 -8.17
CA ILE A 113 15.31 1.17 -8.61
C ILE A 113 15.59 2.37 -9.52
N ASN A 114 16.47 3.28 -9.10
CA ASN A 114 16.84 4.46 -9.90
C ASN A 114 17.45 4.07 -11.27
N LYS A 115 18.22 2.99 -11.34
CA LYS A 115 18.74 2.47 -12.61
C LYS A 115 17.64 1.93 -13.53
N ASN A 116 16.52 1.48 -12.99
CA ASN A 116 15.43 0.84 -13.71
C ASN A 116 14.16 1.71 -13.86
N LEU A 117 14.25 3.02 -13.61
CA LEU A 117 13.12 3.94 -13.78
C LEU A 117 12.50 3.92 -15.19
N ASN A 118 13.27 3.56 -16.22
CA ASN A 118 12.78 3.38 -17.56
C ASN A 118 11.69 2.28 -17.68
N VAL A 119 11.65 1.32 -16.76
CA VAL A 119 10.58 0.31 -16.69
C VAL A 119 9.29 0.96 -16.22
N TYR A 120 9.35 1.77 -15.17
CA TYR A 120 8.20 2.53 -14.69
C TYR A 120 7.69 3.52 -15.75
N GLN A 121 8.59 4.20 -16.45
CA GLN A 121 8.23 5.08 -17.56
C GLN A 121 7.50 4.37 -18.71
N LYS A 122 7.87 3.10 -19.02
CA LYS A 122 7.13 2.29 -19.97
C LYS A 122 5.71 1.99 -19.52
N TYR A 123 5.55 1.72 -18.22
CA TYR A 123 4.23 1.51 -17.62
C TYR A 123 3.37 2.77 -17.72
N LEU A 124 3.89 3.95 -17.34
CA LEU A 124 3.18 5.22 -17.50
C LEU A 124 2.76 5.49 -18.96
N LYS A 125 3.63 5.18 -19.93
CA LYS A 125 3.29 5.27 -21.37
C LYS A 125 2.20 4.28 -21.77
N LEU A 126 2.18 3.08 -21.17
CA LEU A 126 1.12 2.09 -21.40
C LEU A 126 -0.23 2.63 -20.90
N ILE A 127 -0.30 3.15 -19.68
CA ILE A 127 -1.52 3.79 -19.13
C ILE A 127 -2.00 4.91 -20.05
N LYS A 128 -1.11 5.84 -20.39
CA LYS A 128 -1.39 6.96 -21.28
C LYS A 128 -2.03 6.52 -22.59
N ASN A 129 -1.43 5.51 -23.23
CA ASN A 129 -1.90 4.99 -24.51
C ASN A 129 -3.23 4.24 -24.39
N SER A 130 -3.41 3.44 -23.32
CA SER A 130 -4.65 2.70 -23.03
C SER A 130 -5.83 3.63 -22.79
N LEU A 131 -5.59 4.78 -22.18
CA LEU A 131 -6.59 5.82 -21.96
C LEU A 131 -6.77 6.77 -23.16
N GLY A 132 -5.98 6.62 -24.24
CA GLY A 132 -6.04 7.50 -25.44
C GLY A 132 -5.65 8.95 -25.17
N LEU A 133 -4.79 9.20 -24.18
CA LEU A 133 -4.44 10.54 -23.72
C LEU A 133 -3.25 11.11 -24.48
N LYS A 134 -3.26 12.43 -24.73
CA LYS A 134 -2.09 13.17 -25.24
C LYS A 134 -1.06 13.41 -24.14
N GLU A 135 -1.52 13.68 -22.93
CA GLU A 135 -0.73 13.95 -21.74
C GLU A 135 -1.31 13.18 -20.57
N LEU A 136 -0.46 12.51 -19.80
CA LEU A 136 -0.83 11.80 -18.60
C LEU A 136 -0.71 12.77 -17.41
N ALA A 137 -1.73 12.83 -16.58
CA ALA A 137 -1.73 13.57 -15.32
C ALA A 137 -1.82 12.61 -14.14
N TYR A 138 -1.47 13.09 -12.96
CA TYR A 138 -1.51 12.29 -11.72
C TYR A 138 -2.90 11.66 -11.48
N TYR A 139 -3.97 12.39 -11.78
CA TYR A 139 -5.35 11.90 -11.65
C TYR A 139 -5.75 10.85 -12.70
N ASP A 140 -4.86 10.50 -13.62
CA ASP A 140 -5.10 9.44 -14.61
C ASP A 140 -4.49 8.09 -14.20
N LEU A 141 -3.64 8.05 -13.18
CA LEU A 141 -2.89 6.84 -12.81
C LEU A 141 -3.78 5.71 -12.29
N ASN A 142 -4.86 6.07 -11.59
CA ASN A 142 -5.81 5.10 -11.02
C ASN A 142 -7.08 4.97 -11.88
N ALA A 143 -7.09 5.54 -13.09
CA ALA A 143 -8.23 5.42 -13.99
C ALA A 143 -8.49 3.96 -14.35
N GLN A 144 -9.75 3.55 -14.34
CA GLN A 144 -10.13 2.22 -14.78
C GLN A 144 -9.80 2.03 -16.28
N ILE A 145 -8.81 1.19 -16.55
CA ILE A 145 -8.37 0.87 -17.92
C ILE A 145 -9.18 -0.30 -18.48
N LEU A 146 -9.56 -1.24 -17.63
CA LEU A 146 -10.34 -2.43 -18.00
C LEU A 146 -11.81 -2.17 -17.75
N THR A 147 -12.61 -2.24 -18.81
CA THR A 147 -14.05 -1.91 -18.77
C THR A 147 -14.94 -3.05 -18.30
N ASP A 148 -14.45 -4.28 -18.31
CA ASP A 148 -15.22 -5.44 -17.87
C ASP A 148 -15.09 -5.64 -16.36
N GLU A 149 -16.10 -5.26 -15.62
CA GLU A 149 -16.22 -5.54 -14.20
C GLU A 149 -16.54 -7.03 -13.99
N MET A 150 -15.49 -7.82 -13.73
CA MET A 150 -15.69 -9.17 -13.21
C MET A 150 -15.98 -9.08 -11.71
N SER A 151 -17.00 -9.80 -11.27
CA SER A 151 -17.33 -9.90 -9.85
C SER A 151 -16.99 -11.30 -9.35
N PHE A 152 -16.38 -11.36 -8.18
CA PHE A 152 -15.98 -12.59 -7.50
C PHE A 152 -16.81 -12.78 -6.23
N SER A 153 -17.30 -13.97 -6.01
CA SER A 153 -17.85 -14.35 -4.72
C SER A 153 -16.73 -14.67 -3.72
N ILE A 154 -17.07 -14.82 -2.45
CA ILE A 154 -16.12 -15.29 -1.44
C ILE A 154 -15.64 -16.71 -1.79
N GLU A 155 -16.52 -17.55 -2.28
CA GLU A 155 -16.21 -18.91 -2.72
C GLU A 155 -15.26 -18.93 -3.92
N ASP A 156 -15.43 -18.01 -4.88
CA ASP A 156 -14.48 -17.85 -6.00
C ASP A 156 -13.09 -17.44 -5.48
N ALA A 157 -13.04 -16.51 -4.52
CA ALA A 157 -11.77 -16.09 -3.91
C ALA A 157 -11.09 -17.26 -3.19
N GLN A 158 -11.82 -18.01 -2.37
CA GLN A 158 -11.30 -19.18 -1.66
C GLN A 158 -10.78 -20.24 -2.65
N TYR A 159 -11.53 -20.53 -3.71
CA TYR A 159 -11.11 -21.47 -4.74
C TYR A 159 -9.82 -21.03 -5.43
N LEU A 160 -9.75 -19.76 -5.90
CA LEU A 160 -8.55 -19.24 -6.59
C LEU A 160 -7.32 -19.25 -5.69
N ILE A 161 -7.45 -18.85 -4.44
CA ILE A 161 -6.36 -18.83 -3.48
C ILE A 161 -5.93 -20.27 -3.12
N GLY A 162 -6.89 -21.17 -2.85
CA GLY A 162 -6.60 -22.56 -2.55
C GLY A 162 -5.84 -23.24 -3.69
N GLU A 163 -6.30 -23.07 -4.94
CA GLU A 163 -5.61 -23.64 -6.10
C GLU A 163 -4.22 -23.02 -6.33
N ALA A 164 -4.10 -21.71 -6.19
CA ALA A 164 -2.83 -21.01 -6.40
C ALA A 164 -1.76 -21.44 -5.38
N THR A 165 -2.15 -21.62 -4.12
CA THR A 165 -1.24 -21.94 -3.02
C THR A 165 -0.79 -23.40 -2.97
N LYS A 166 -1.35 -24.28 -3.79
CA LYS A 166 -0.88 -25.70 -3.92
C LYS A 166 0.59 -25.81 -4.32
N ILE A 167 1.14 -24.78 -4.97
CA ILE A 167 2.56 -24.75 -5.35
C ILE A 167 3.51 -24.84 -4.15
N TYR A 168 3.06 -24.44 -2.95
CA TYR A 168 3.84 -24.54 -1.71
C TYR A 168 3.84 -25.94 -1.08
N GLY A 169 3.03 -26.87 -1.60
CA GLY A 169 2.88 -28.23 -1.06
C GLY A 169 1.70 -28.38 -0.11
N GLU A 170 1.49 -29.63 0.34
CA GLU A 170 0.29 -30.03 1.10
C GLU A 170 0.17 -29.29 2.44
N GLU A 171 1.27 -29.15 3.18
CA GLU A 171 1.26 -28.51 4.51
C GLU A 171 0.72 -27.08 4.44
N TYR A 172 1.20 -26.29 3.49
CA TYR A 172 0.72 -24.92 3.31
C TYR A 172 -0.75 -24.86 2.87
N HIS A 173 -1.10 -25.71 1.90
CA HIS A 173 -2.46 -25.79 1.39
C HIS A 173 -3.45 -26.20 2.48
N ASP A 174 -3.11 -27.16 3.33
CA ASP A 174 -3.97 -27.61 4.44
C ASP A 174 -4.20 -26.48 5.46
N ILE A 175 -3.21 -25.61 5.69
CA ILE A 175 -3.38 -24.43 6.57
C ILE A 175 -4.34 -23.42 5.93
N ILE A 176 -4.26 -23.19 4.61
CA ILE A 176 -5.20 -22.33 3.87
C ILE A 176 -6.63 -22.87 3.96
N GLU A 177 -6.82 -24.16 3.68
CA GLU A 177 -8.13 -24.82 3.81
C GLU A 177 -8.67 -24.75 5.25
N LYS A 178 -7.81 -24.96 6.22
CA LYS A 178 -8.14 -24.79 7.64
C LYS A 178 -8.59 -23.36 7.94
N ALA A 179 -7.89 -22.34 7.43
CA ALA A 179 -8.25 -20.94 7.62
C ALA A 179 -9.66 -20.62 7.07
N PHE A 180 -10.03 -21.20 5.93
CA PHE A 180 -11.38 -21.07 5.38
C PHE A 180 -12.43 -21.80 6.20
N ASN A 181 -12.19 -23.06 6.54
CA ASN A 181 -13.13 -23.92 7.25
C ASN A 181 -13.38 -23.44 8.70
N GLU A 182 -12.36 -22.96 9.38
CA GLU A 182 -12.43 -22.45 10.75
C GLU A 182 -12.78 -20.94 10.81
N LYS A 183 -13.06 -20.31 9.65
CA LYS A 183 -13.50 -18.91 9.53
C LYS A 183 -12.54 -17.90 10.13
N TRP A 184 -11.25 -18.01 9.80
CA TRP A 184 -10.25 -17.04 10.25
C TRP A 184 -10.42 -15.67 9.60
N VAL A 185 -11.19 -15.57 8.49
CA VAL A 185 -11.37 -14.35 7.70
C VAL A 185 -12.76 -13.75 7.92
N ASP A 186 -12.79 -12.49 8.36
CA ASP A 186 -13.99 -11.64 8.37
C ASP A 186 -14.03 -10.82 7.07
N TYR A 187 -14.88 -11.24 6.14
CA TYR A 187 -14.97 -10.67 4.78
C TYR A 187 -15.84 -9.42 4.68
N CYS A 188 -16.99 -9.42 5.36
CA CYS A 188 -18.06 -8.46 5.08
C CYS A 188 -17.77 -7.08 5.66
N SER A 189 -18.03 -6.02 4.88
CA SER A 189 -18.03 -4.66 5.37
C SER A 189 -19.31 -4.36 6.15
N TYR A 190 -19.19 -3.66 7.28
CA TYR A 190 -20.32 -3.19 8.10
C TYR A 190 -20.00 -1.86 8.78
N LYS A 191 -21.04 -1.19 9.27
CA LYS A 191 -20.90 0.10 9.95
C LYS A 191 -20.01 -0.05 11.21
N GLY A 192 -18.91 0.70 11.23
CA GLY A 192 -17.95 0.72 12.35
C GLY A 192 -16.77 -0.23 12.16
N LYS A 193 -16.75 -1.05 11.10
CA LYS A 193 -15.58 -1.84 10.73
C LYS A 193 -14.47 -0.94 10.20
N ALA A 194 -13.22 -1.22 10.58
CA ALA A 194 -12.06 -0.51 10.05
C ALA A 194 -11.94 -0.71 8.54
N SER A 195 -11.49 0.32 7.82
CA SER A 195 -11.18 0.23 6.39
C SER A 195 -9.87 -0.54 6.16
N GLY A 196 -9.69 -1.06 4.93
CA GLY A 196 -8.51 -1.83 4.55
C GLY A 196 -8.62 -3.30 4.92
N ALA A 197 -7.47 -3.96 4.98
CA ALA A 197 -7.31 -5.34 5.42
C ALA A 197 -6.12 -5.44 6.38
N TYR A 198 -6.14 -6.39 7.29
CA TYR A 198 -5.00 -6.72 8.14
C TYR A 198 -5.15 -8.10 8.78
N CYS A 199 -4.02 -8.72 9.05
CA CYS A 199 -3.93 -9.95 9.84
C CYS A 199 -3.38 -9.63 11.23
N THR A 200 -3.93 -10.27 12.25
CA THR A 200 -3.39 -10.22 13.62
C THR A 200 -3.33 -11.61 14.22
N SER A 201 -2.43 -11.78 15.18
CA SER A 201 -2.21 -13.06 15.83
C SER A 201 -1.96 -12.87 17.32
N CYS A 202 -2.34 -13.86 18.10
CA CYS A 202 -2.00 -14.01 19.51
C CYS A 202 -1.44 -15.41 19.72
N TYR A 203 -0.32 -15.51 20.46
CA TYR A 203 0.29 -16.80 20.74
C TYR A 203 -0.68 -17.77 21.41
N GLY A 204 -0.81 -18.97 20.86
CA GLY A 204 -1.72 -20.00 21.32
C GLY A 204 -3.15 -19.90 20.76
N ALA A 205 -3.41 -18.95 19.86
CA ALA A 205 -4.66 -18.85 19.10
C ALA A 205 -4.36 -18.83 17.60
N HIS A 206 -5.35 -19.22 16.79
CA HIS A 206 -5.20 -19.06 15.35
C HIS A 206 -5.17 -17.57 14.95
N PRO A 207 -4.50 -17.20 13.85
CA PRO A 207 -4.56 -15.84 13.30
C PRO A 207 -5.98 -15.45 12.92
N VAL A 208 -6.24 -14.14 12.92
CA VAL A 208 -7.52 -13.57 12.48
C VAL A 208 -7.25 -12.53 11.41
N VAL A 209 -7.98 -12.62 10.32
CA VAL A 209 -7.89 -11.73 9.18
C VAL A 209 -9.16 -10.89 9.10
N LEU A 210 -8.99 -9.57 8.96
CA LEU A 210 -10.07 -8.64 8.68
C LEU A 210 -9.89 -8.09 7.27
N THR A 211 -10.95 -8.16 6.44
CA THR A 211 -10.98 -7.54 5.11
C THR A 211 -12.30 -6.81 4.89
N ASN A 212 -12.37 -6.02 3.82
CA ASN A 212 -13.61 -5.44 3.30
C ASN A 212 -13.75 -5.90 1.85
N PHE A 213 -14.44 -7.02 1.65
CA PHE A 213 -14.57 -7.68 0.36
C PHE A 213 -15.77 -7.16 -0.42
N PHE A 214 -15.54 -6.58 -1.61
CA PHE A 214 -16.56 -6.02 -2.50
C PHE A 214 -16.68 -6.81 -3.82
N GLY A 215 -15.94 -7.90 -3.98
CA GLY A 215 -15.98 -8.77 -5.14
C GLY A 215 -15.11 -8.36 -6.31
N LYS A 216 -14.16 -7.45 -6.11
CA LYS A 216 -13.12 -7.13 -7.11
C LYS A 216 -11.94 -8.11 -7.02
N PHE A 217 -11.17 -8.28 -8.10
CA PHE A 217 -9.95 -9.10 -8.05
C PHE A 217 -8.91 -8.57 -7.05
N GLY A 218 -8.84 -7.26 -6.87
CA GLY A 218 -8.02 -6.65 -5.82
C GLY A 218 -8.40 -7.10 -4.41
N ASP A 219 -9.69 -7.36 -4.15
CA ASP A 219 -10.13 -7.90 -2.86
C ASP A 219 -9.70 -9.37 -2.71
N VAL A 220 -9.73 -10.16 -3.79
CA VAL A 220 -9.19 -11.54 -3.80
C VAL A 220 -7.69 -11.51 -3.50
N SER A 221 -6.94 -10.59 -4.11
CA SER A 221 -5.52 -10.38 -3.87
C SER A 221 -5.24 -9.98 -2.41
N ALA A 222 -6.05 -9.06 -1.85
CA ALA A 222 -5.94 -8.67 -0.45
C ALA A 222 -6.18 -9.83 0.52
N VAL A 223 -7.17 -10.69 0.25
CA VAL A 223 -7.38 -11.92 1.04
C VAL A 223 -6.17 -12.85 0.95
N ALA A 224 -5.58 -13.02 -0.24
CA ALA A 224 -4.38 -13.84 -0.43
C ALA A 224 -3.18 -13.27 0.35
N HIS A 225 -3.02 -11.93 0.35
CA HIS A 225 -2.02 -11.20 1.11
C HIS A 225 -2.15 -11.50 2.61
N GLU A 226 -3.33 -11.24 3.17
CA GLU A 226 -3.56 -11.43 4.61
C GLU A 226 -3.45 -12.91 5.04
N LEU A 227 -3.82 -13.85 4.16
CA LEU A 227 -3.60 -15.27 4.40
C LEU A 227 -2.11 -15.63 4.37
N GLY A 228 -1.28 -14.93 3.60
CA GLY A 228 0.18 -15.06 3.67
C GLY A 228 0.70 -14.74 5.06
N HIS A 229 0.27 -13.61 5.65
CA HIS A 229 0.56 -13.29 7.04
C HIS A 229 0.02 -14.34 8.01
N ALA A 230 -1.22 -14.80 7.80
CA ALA A 230 -1.85 -15.77 8.69
C ALA A 230 -1.10 -17.10 8.72
N VAL A 231 -0.70 -17.64 7.55
CA VAL A 231 0.11 -18.87 7.49
C VAL A 231 1.48 -18.66 8.14
N ASN A 232 2.12 -17.51 7.87
CA ASN A 232 3.40 -17.17 8.48
C ASN A 232 3.30 -17.13 10.02
N PHE A 233 2.29 -16.46 10.60
CA PHE A 233 2.05 -16.46 12.04
C PHE A 233 1.76 -17.87 12.57
N TYR A 234 0.93 -18.64 11.88
CA TYR A 234 0.55 -19.99 12.29
C TYR A 234 1.77 -20.92 12.39
N LEU A 235 2.61 -20.94 11.35
CA LEU A 235 3.83 -21.74 11.33
C LEU A 235 4.87 -21.23 12.35
N SER A 236 5.00 -19.91 12.49
CA SER A 236 5.92 -19.32 13.45
C SER A 236 5.55 -19.65 14.89
N GLN A 237 4.26 -19.69 15.23
CA GLN A 237 3.81 -20.12 16.56
C GLN A 237 4.11 -21.59 16.86
N GLN A 238 4.13 -22.43 15.84
CA GLN A 238 4.48 -23.85 16.00
C GLN A 238 6.00 -24.05 16.18
N ALA A 239 6.80 -23.26 15.49
CA ALA A 239 8.25 -23.36 15.49
C ALA A 239 8.93 -22.62 16.66
N ASN A 240 8.28 -21.60 17.21
CA ASN A 240 8.87 -20.68 18.19
C ASN A 240 8.05 -20.60 19.49
N ASN A 241 8.68 -20.08 20.53
CA ASN A 241 8.00 -19.78 21.79
C ASN A 241 7.25 -18.43 21.72
N LYS A 242 6.50 -18.11 22.78
CA LYS A 242 5.67 -16.89 22.87
C LYS A 242 6.43 -15.57 22.78
N HIS A 243 7.74 -15.55 22.93
CA HIS A 243 8.54 -14.33 22.85
C HIS A 243 9.12 -14.10 21.46
N ASP A 244 9.26 -15.17 20.66
CA ASP A 244 9.99 -15.17 19.39
C ASP A 244 9.10 -15.48 18.19
N TYR A 245 7.78 -15.72 18.37
CA TYR A 245 6.88 -16.08 17.27
C TYR A 245 6.50 -14.89 16.37
N ASN A 246 6.66 -13.66 16.87
CA ASN A 246 6.28 -12.47 16.11
C ASN A 246 7.41 -12.07 15.17
N ASN A 247 7.14 -12.13 13.87
CA ASN A 247 8.13 -11.84 12.85
C ASN A 247 8.29 -10.33 12.65
N ASP A 248 9.49 -9.93 12.21
CA ASP A 248 9.73 -8.59 11.69
C ASP A 248 8.89 -8.34 10.44
N ILE A 249 8.50 -7.09 10.22
CA ILE A 249 7.65 -6.70 9.09
C ILE A 249 8.29 -7.07 7.74
N PHE A 250 9.62 -6.99 7.63
CA PHE A 250 10.33 -7.36 6.41
C PHE A 250 10.08 -8.82 6.03
N VAL A 251 10.13 -9.74 7.00
CA VAL A 251 9.87 -11.17 6.78
C VAL A 251 8.38 -11.42 6.56
N ALA A 252 7.53 -10.72 7.29
CA ALA A 252 6.08 -10.84 7.18
C ALA A 252 5.59 -10.50 5.76
N GLU A 253 6.11 -9.41 5.16
CA GLU A 253 5.73 -9.00 3.81
C GLU A 253 6.27 -9.92 2.70
N VAL A 254 7.34 -10.67 2.94
CA VAL A 254 7.76 -11.72 2.00
C VAL A 254 6.68 -12.78 1.83
N ALA A 255 6.04 -13.19 2.94
CA ALA A 255 4.96 -14.19 2.89
C ALA A 255 3.72 -13.66 2.17
N SER A 256 3.28 -12.44 2.51
CA SER A 256 2.07 -11.82 1.96
C SER A 256 2.19 -11.50 0.47
N LEU A 257 3.25 -10.80 0.07
CA LEU A 257 3.48 -10.41 -1.33
C LEU A 257 3.72 -11.61 -2.23
N THR A 258 4.35 -12.67 -1.73
CA THR A 258 4.55 -13.90 -2.52
C THR A 258 3.21 -14.57 -2.83
N ASN A 259 2.25 -14.58 -1.88
CA ASN A 259 0.90 -15.10 -2.13
C ASN A 259 0.18 -14.31 -3.23
N GLU A 260 0.27 -12.97 -3.24
CA GLU A 260 -0.35 -12.17 -4.29
C GLU A 260 0.26 -12.43 -5.67
N ILE A 261 1.59 -12.57 -5.74
CA ILE A 261 2.31 -12.88 -6.97
C ILE A 261 1.91 -14.26 -7.49
N ILE A 262 1.85 -15.26 -6.62
CA ILE A 262 1.47 -16.63 -6.98
C ILE A 262 0.01 -16.70 -7.43
N LEU A 263 -0.91 -16.02 -6.73
CA LEU A 263 -2.31 -15.92 -7.15
C LEU A 263 -2.43 -15.32 -8.56
N SER A 264 -1.77 -14.18 -8.79
CA SER A 264 -1.82 -13.51 -10.10
C SER A 264 -1.24 -14.40 -11.20
N ASN A 265 -0.09 -15.04 -10.96
CA ASN A 265 0.53 -15.95 -11.92
C ASN A 265 -0.35 -17.18 -12.19
N TYR A 266 -0.93 -17.76 -11.15
CA TYR A 266 -1.88 -18.89 -11.31
C TYR A 266 -3.02 -18.52 -12.25
N VAL A 267 -3.63 -17.37 -12.06
CA VAL A 267 -4.73 -16.89 -12.91
C VAL A 267 -4.25 -16.64 -14.35
N ILE A 268 -3.08 -16.01 -14.54
CA ILE A 268 -2.50 -15.75 -15.86
C ILE A 268 -2.22 -17.04 -16.62
N GLU A 269 -1.75 -18.08 -15.96
CA GLU A 269 -1.40 -19.34 -16.58
C GLU A 269 -2.62 -20.22 -16.86
N HIS A 270 -3.54 -20.35 -15.91
CA HIS A 270 -4.61 -21.36 -15.94
C HIS A 270 -5.96 -20.84 -16.45
N SER A 271 -6.25 -19.54 -16.34
CA SER A 271 -7.53 -19.02 -16.81
C SER A 271 -7.63 -19.09 -18.34
N ARG A 272 -8.81 -19.46 -18.86
CA ARG A 272 -9.16 -19.36 -20.28
C ARG A 272 -9.80 -17.99 -20.62
N ASN A 273 -10.22 -17.24 -19.63
CA ASN A 273 -10.81 -15.91 -19.80
C ASN A 273 -9.73 -14.85 -19.96
N LYS A 274 -9.68 -14.21 -21.14
CA LYS A 274 -8.69 -13.18 -21.46
C LYS A 274 -8.80 -11.96 -20.54
N ASN A 275 -10.01 -11.55 -20.17
CA ASN A 275 -10.23 -10.40 -19.31
C ASN A 275 -9.73 -10.68 -17.89
N LEU A 276 -9.97 -11.89 -17.37
CA LEU A 276 -9.43 -12.28 -16.08
C LEU A 276 -7.89 -12.32 -16.07
N LYS A 277 -7.27 -12.81 -17.15
CA LYS A 277 -5.79 -12.72 -17.30
C LYS A 277 -5.27 -11.29 -17.32
N LEU A 278 -5.97 -10.38 -18.01
CA LEU A 278 -5.59 -8.97 -18.06
C LEU A 278 -5.75 -8.31 -16.68
N ILE A 279 -6.81 -8.62 -15.94
CA ILE A 279 -7.03 -8.12 -14.58
C ILE A 279 -5.91 -8.60 -13.65
N ALA A 280 -5.56 -9.89 -13.68
CA ALA A 280 -4.48 -10.44 -12.87
C ALA A 280 -3.11 -9.85 -13.24
N LEU A 281 -2.83 -9.66 -14.53
CA LEU A 281 -1.61 -9.00 -15.00
C LEU A 281 -1.53 -7.53 -14.54
N TYR A 282 -2.65 -6.81 -14.61
CA TYR A 282 -2.73 -5.44 -14.14
C TYR A 282 -2.51 -5.36 -12.62
N ASN A 283 -3.12 -6.27 -11.86
CA ASN A 283 -2.89 -6.38 -10.42
C ASN A 283 -1.41 -6.63 -10.10
N LEU A 284 -0.74 -7.53 -10.82
CA LEU A 284 0.68 -7.82 -10.65
C LEU A 284 1.56 -6.59 -10.96
N ILE A 285 1.23 -5.84 -12.02
CA ILE A 285 1.96 -4.61 -12.35
C ILE A 285 1.78 -3.56 -11.26
N ASN A 286 0.55 -3.38 -10.74
CA ASN A 286 0.29 -2.44 -9.66
C ASN A 286 1.01 -2.84 -8.36
N LEU A 287 1.08 -4.13 -8.07
CA LEU A 287 1.85 -4.65 -6.93
C LEU A 287 3.33 -4.25 -7.03
N ILE A 288 3.94 -4.42 -8.20
CA ILE A 288 5.33 -4.02 -8.47
C ILE A 288 5.48 -2.49 -8.38
N GLN A 289 4.56 -1.73 -8.96
CA GLN A 289 4.59 -0.28 -8.89
C GLN A 289 4.57 0.20 -7.43
N ASN A 290 3.56 -0.19 -6.68
CA ASN A 290 3.35 0.31 -5.32
C ASN A 290 4.48 -0.10 -4.37
N ASN A 291 4.90 -1.38 -4.43
CA ASN A 291 5.85 -1.92 -3.45
C ASN A 291 7.33 -1.71 -3.82
N LEU A 292 7.65 -1.40 -5.08
CA LEU A 292 9.02 -1.12 -5.48
C LEU A 292 9.24 0.36 -5.83
N PHE A 293 8.52 0.90 -6.82
CA PHE A 293 8.79 2.25 -7.30
C PHE A 293 8.27 3.32 -6.34
N ASP A 294 7.00 3.27 -5.97
CA ASP A 294 6.39 4.29 -5.12
C ASP A 294 6.93 4.23 -3.70
N ALA A 295 7.06 3.02 -3.13
CA ALA A 295 7.66 2.84 -1.80
C ALA A 295 9.13 3.30 -1.73
N CYS A 296 9.93 3.06 -2.79
CA CYS A 296 11.31 3.56 -2.85
C CYS A 296 11.39 5.08 -2.98
N LEU A 297 10.46 5.69 -3.74
CA LEU A 297 10.38 7.14 -3.83
C LEU A 297 10.10 7.78 -2.47
N GLU A 298 9.12 7.25 -1.74
CA GLU A 298 8.79 7.71 -0.39
C GLU A 298 9.95 7.49 0.58
N GLY A 299 10.56 6.30 0.56
CA GLY A 299 11.71 5.98 1.39
C GLY A 299 12.94 6.83 1.09
N GLU A 300 13.20 7.18 -0.17
CA GLU A 300 14.30 8.07 -0.54
C GLU A 300 14.06 9.52 -0.08
N LEU A 301 12.82 10.02 -0.17
CA LEU A 301 12.43 11.30 0.40
C LEU A 301 12.65 11.31 1.93
N GLU A 302 12.17 10.27 2.60
CA GLU A 302 12.30 10.14 4.05
C GLU A 302 13.77 10.09 4.48
N ASN A 303 14.60 9.31 3.79
CA ASN A 303 16.04 9.21 4.08
C ASN A 303 16.78 10.54 3.87
N LYS A 304 16.47 11.28 2.80
CA LYS A 304 17.01 12.65 2.58
C LYS A 304 16.62 13.59 3.69
N ALA A 305 15.36 13.58 4.11
CA ALA A 305 14.86 14.42 5.19
C ALA A 305 15.53 14.07 6.54
N TYR A 306 15.65 12.79 6.89
CA TYR A 306 16.36 12.39 8.11
C TYR A 306 17.83 12.76 8.08
N THR A 307 18.50 12.63 6.94
CA THR A 307 19.91 13.04 6.81
C THR A 307 20.12 14.52 7.12
N LEU A 308 19.24 15.40 6.64
CA LEU A 308 19.30 16.82 6.96
C LEU A 308 19.02 17.09 8.43
N ILE A 309 18.01 16.44 9.00
CA ILE A 309 17.66 16.59 10.43
C ILE A 309 18.82 16.13 11.32
N ASP A 310 19.45 14.99 11.02
CA ASP A 310 20.60 14.46 11.76
C ASP A 310 21.81 15.41 11.70
N ASN A 311 21.96 16.17 10.62
CA ASN A 311 22.97 17.21 10.45
C ASN A 311 22.59 18.55 11.12
N GLY A 312 21.41 18.65 11.75
CA GLY A 312 20.93 19.88 12.39
C GLY A 312 20.34 20.90 11.40
N GLU A 313 20.06 20.49 10.17
CA GLU A 313 19.49 21.37 9.16
C GLU A 313 17.97 21.48 9.33
N THR A 314 17.41 22.59 8.81
CA THR A 314 15.97 22.85 8.87
C THR A 314 15.32 22.44 7.55
N ILE A 315 14.25 21.69 7.63
CA ILE A 315 13.40 21.33 6.49
C ILE A 315 11.99 21.90 6.69
N ASP A 316 11.37 22.33 5.61
CA ASP A 316 10.05 22.93 5.58
C ASP A 316 9.15 22.33 4.49
N ALA A 317 7.96 22.88 4.33
CA ALA A 317 6.99 22.42 3.33
C ALA A 317 7.50 22.59 1.89
N GLU A 318 8.31 23.61 1.63
CA GLU A 318 8.86 23.87 0.29
C GLU A 318 9.92 22.84 -0.07
N TYR A 319 10.84 22.57 0.87
CA TYR A 319 11.85 21.51 0.70
C TYR A 319 11.19 20.15 0.42
N LEU A 320 10.20 19.76 1.24
CA LEU A 320 9.49 18.48 1.05
C LEU A 320 8.79 18.42 -0.31
N SER A 321 8.11 19.50 -0.69
CA SER A 321 7.39 19.57 -1.98
C SER A 321 8.32 19.53 -3.18
N SER A 322 9.43 20.28 -3.15
CA SER A 322 10.41 20.28 -4.25
C SER A 322 11.14 18.95 -4.36
N THR A 323 11.50 18.33 -3.23
CA THR A 323 12.19 17.03 -3.23
C THR A 323 11.29 15.93 -3.80
N ILE A 324 10.00 15.90 -3.44
CA ILE A 324 9.07 14.92 -4.01
C ILE A 324 8.82 15.16 -5.49
N TYR A 325 8.79 16.44 -5.91
CA TYR A 325 8.67 16.82 -7.31
C TYR A 325 9.88 16.32 -8.13
N ASP A 326 11.09 16.53 -7.61
CA ASP A 326 12.33 16.09 -8.28
C ASP A 326 12.46 14.56 -8.36
N LEU A 327 11.96 13.85 -7.35
CA LEU A 327 11.91 12.38 -7.32
C LEU A 327 10.77 11.82 -8.18
N SER A 328 9.71 12.59 -8.40
CA SER A 328 8.53 12.14 -9.14
C SER A 328 8.82 11.89 -10.61
N LEU A 329 8.39 10.74 -11.12
CA LEU A 329 8.63 10.27 -12.49
C LEU A 329 7.51 10.65 -13.47
N ILE A 330 6.48 11.35 -13.02
CA ILE A 330 5.29 11.69 -13.82
C ILE A 330 5.59 12.80 -14.85
N HIS A 331 6.69 13.53 -14.67
CA HIS A 331 7.08 14.64 -15.54
C HIS A 331 7.72 14.22 -16.87
N ILE A 332 7.32 13.07 -17.41
CA ILE A 332 7.85 12.55 -18.67
C ILE A 332 6.87 12.77 -19.82
#